data_4710ef0ad7bd5fbcd05aa40c405867da
#
_entry.id   4710ef0ad7bd5fbcd05aa40c405867da
#
_cell.length_a   1.000
_cell.length_b   1.000
_cell.length_c   1.000
_cell.angle_alpha   90.00
_cell.angle_beta   90.00
_cell.angle_gamma   90.00
#
_symmetry.space_group_name_H-M   'P 1'
#
loop_
_entity.id
_entity.type
_entity.pdbx_description
1 polymer ?
#
loop_
_entity_poly.entity_id
_entity_poly.type
_entity_poly.pdbx_seq_one_letter_code
_entity_poly.pdbx_strand_id
1 'polypeptide(L)'
;MSPGRRRAPGRRTQWAVVAGGGVVVAGAAALTVAFWPAGDSGEPAGAQVPTGGTSVSASSVAPTAPTSASPSPTRTYPLSQTPRTIPAVREHTPARGPGWRPATGARVVVADSDLADEGRLLAGELKMSYAGETEPRSGDVELGLDDGTSGVESYTLTVKSGRVTITAPGDAGVFYGTRTLKQEVHGGGTAPEGVVRDRPAKPQRGLMLDIARKHFTADWIEDRVRELGDLKFNQLGLHFSDDQGFRIESDTHPEIVSKEHLTKAQVREILDLAASRHITVVPEIDSPGHLGAVLAAHPDLQLRNAQGVASQGSLDISQQASADLVDELLNEYAGLFPGAYWHLGGDEYRALTVANPAASYPQLATAAVNTYGAGAGIADLATGWLNDRAEVMRGHDRTLRAWNDGFFPGGQVQADSDLQVAYWTGKEIGARKPVEYLSAGRELINYNDEYLYYVLGEPQTFVYPTGQRIYEQWTPLVVRGTTPVPVKYDGQILGGSLAVWCDLAGSQTQDQVAAGIRMPLRATVQKLWDPGKPALSWADFKKLADRLG
;
A
#
# COMPACT_ATOMS: atom_id res chain seq x y z
N MET A 1 -68.29 -22.46 -2.77
CA MET A 1 -68.17 -21.94 -4.15
C MET A 1 -67.25 -20.72 -4.15
N SER A 2 -66.07 -20.92 -4.65
CA SER A 2 -65.20 -19.87 -5.19
C SER A 2 -63.90 -20.53 -5.67
N PRO A 3 -63.33 -20.18 -6.84
CA PRO A 3 -62.40 -21.02 -7.55
C PRO A 3 -60.95 -20.69 -7.18
N GLY A 4 -60.11 -21.73 -7.18
CA GLY A 4 -58.70 -21.68 -6.89
C GLY A 4 -57.86 -20.98 -7.95
N ARG A 5 -56.84 -20.29 -7.53
CA ARG A 5 -55.75 -19.80 -8.38
C ARG A 5 -54.60 -20.80 -8.37
N ARG A 6 -54.27 -21.33 -9.54
CA ARG A 6 -53.10 -22.18 -9.80
C ARG A 6 -51.83 -21.31 -9.78
N ARG A 7 -50.81 -21.72 -9.02
CA ARG A 7 -49.45 -21.19 -9.10
C ARG A 7 -48.68 -21.93 -10.20
N ALA A 8 -47.99 -21.16 -11.04
CA ALA A 8 -47.05 -21.67 -12.04
C ALA A 8 -45.72 -22.13 -11.39
N PRO A 9 -45.05 -23.14 -11.96
CA PRO A 9 -43.81 -23.67 -11.39
C PRO A 9 -42.62 -22.77 -11.71
N GLY A 10 -41.77 -22.52 -10.69
CA GLY A 10 -40.53 -21.78 -10.81
C GLY A 10 -39.49 -22.52 -11.64
N ARG A 11 -38.79 -21.79 -12.48
CA ARG A 11 -37.65 -22.26 -13.29
C ARG A 11 -36.48 -22.60 -12.36
N ARG A 12 -36.03 -23.83 -12.39
CA ARG A 12 -34.75 -24.28 -11.87
C ARG A 12 -33.66 -23.87 -12.87
N THR A 13 -32.73 -23.04 -12.47
CA THR A 13 -31.52 -22.74 -13.24
C THR A 13 -30.53 -23.89 -13.00
N GLN A 14 -30.26 -24.67 -14.04
CA GLN A 14 -29.19 -25.66 -14.04
C GLN A 14 -27.89 -24.98 -14.44
N TRP A 15 -26.86 -25.19 -13.66
CA TRP A 15 -25.51 -24.79 -13.95
C TRP A 15 -24.89 -25.79 -14.92
N ALA A 16 -24.49 -25.33 -16.11
CA ALA A 16 -23.72 -26.11 -17.08
C ALA A 16 -22.22 -25.74 -16.96
N VAL A 17 -21.45 -26.75 -16.63
CA VAL A 17 -19.98 -26.70 -16.73
C VAL A 17 -19.63 -26.78 -18.23
N VAL A 18 -19.02 -25.74 -18.78
CA VAL A 18 -18.46 -25.75 -20.14
C VAL A 18 -16.95 -25.96 -20.04
N ALA A 19 -16.51 -27.14 -20.43
CA ALA A 19 -15.11 -27.41 -20.72
C ALA A 19 -14.78 -26.84 -22.12
N GLY A 20 -13.99 -25.78 -22.20
CA GLY A 20 -13.54 -25.16 -23.44
C GLY A 20 -12.19 -25.67 -23.88
N GLY A 21 -12.16 -26.40 -25.00
CA GLY A 21 -10.94 -26.80 -25.69
C GLY A 21 -10.28 -25.62 -26.42
N GLY A 22 -8.95 -25.60 -26.38
CA GLY A 22 -8.14 -24.56 -27.02
C GLY A 22 -8.15 -24.64 -28.57
N VAL A 23 -8.09 -23.45 -29.16
CA VAL A 23 -7.69 -23.28 -30.56
C VAL A 23 -6.50 -22.33 -30.60
N VAL A 24 -5.37 -22.84 -31.07
CA VAL A 24 -4.16 -22.07 -31.37
C VAL A 24 -4.34 -21.41 -32.72
N VAL A 25 -4.27 -20.10 -32.81
CA VAL A 25 -4.11 -19.39 -34.10
C VAL A 25 -2.76 -18.65 -34.06
N ALA A 26 -1.86 -19.12 -34.89
CA ALA A 26 -0.59 -18.47 -35.17
C ALA A 26 -0.83 -17.33 -36.18
N GLY A 27 -0.55 -16.09 -35.75
CA GLY A 27 -0.53 -14.93 -36.64
C GLY A 27 0.88 -14.36 -36.74
N ALA A 28 1.48 -14.46 -37.90
CA ALA A 28 2.75 -13.84 -38.22
C ALA A 28 2.56 -12.34 -38.45
N ALA A 29 3.29 -11.51 -37.71
CA ALA A 29 3.41 -10.08 -37.97
C ALA A 29 4.77 -9.79 -38.58
N ALA A 30 4.77 -9.23 -39.79
CA ALA A 30 5.93 -8.80 -40.53
C ALA A 30 6.51 -7.51 -39.98
N LEU A 31 7.81 -7.50 -39.73
CA LEU A 31 8.63 -6.31 -39.45
C LEU A 31 8.88 -5.55 -40.77
N THR A 32 8.45 -4.30 -40.83
CA THR A 32 8.92 -3.34 -41.83
C THR A 32 9.95 -2.41 -41.18
N VAL A 33 11.19 -2.57 -41.63
CA VAL A 33 12.30 -1.67 -41.32
C VAL A 33 12.25 -0.53 -42.33
N ALA A 34 12.11 0.71 -41.88
CA ALA A 34 12.28 1.89 -42.72
C ALA A 34 13.72 2.41 -42.61
N PHE A 35 14.43 2.33 -43.72
CA PHE A 35 15.73 2.98 -43.92
C PHE A 35 15.53 4.46 -44.23
N TRP A 36 16.34 5.30 -43.61
CA TRP A 36 16.58 6.66 -44.06
C TRP A 36 17.99 6.80 -44.59
N PRO A 37 18.19 7.49 -45.73
CA PRO A 37 19.50 7.62 -46.33
C PRO A 37 20.30 8.78 -45.77
N ALA A 38 21.59 8.57 -45.66
CA ALA A 38 22.60 9.58 -45.41
C ALA A 38 22.97 10.29 -46.74
N GLY A 39 23.22 11.56 -46.65
CA GLY A 39 23.91 12.36 -47.66
C GLY A 39 24.37 13.63 -46.97
N ASP A 40 25.40 14.12 -47.27
CA ASP A 40 26.70 14.02 -47.84
C ASP A 40 27.43 15.34 -47.57
N SER A 41 28.69 15.24 -47.46
CA SER A 41 29.74 16.21 -47.18
C SER A 41 29.77 17.45 -48.06
N GLY A 42 30.28 18.57 -47.55
CA GLY A 42 30.68 19.72 -48.32
C GLY A 42 31.39 20.81 -47.54
N GLU A 43 32.68 20.68 -47.29
CA GLU A 43 33.63 21.79 -47.21
C GLU A 43 34.08 22.11 -48.63
N PRO A 44 34.68 23.27 -49.01
CA PRO A 44 35.77 23.91 -48.27
C PRO A 44 35.98 25.47 -48.49
N ALA A 45 36.97 25.95 -47.77
CA ALA A 45 38.02 26.92 -48.16
C ALA A 45 37.65 28.42 -48.31
N GLY A 46 38.37 29.22 -47.59
CA GLY A 46 39.41 30.04 -48.16
C GLY A 46 39.70 31.34 -47.41
N ALA A 47 40.78 31.38 -46.80
CA ALA A 47 41.78 32.41 -46.55
C ALA A 47 41.53 33.84 -47.04
N GLN A 48 41.82 34.82 -46.18
CA GLN A 48 42.95 35.73 -46.40
C GLN A 48 43.10 36.76 -45.26
N VAL A 49 44.32 36.88 -44.80
CA VAL A 49 44.88 37.95 -43.94
C VAL A 49 45.32 39.08 -44.86
N PRO A 50 45.28 40.34 -44.42
CA PRO A 50 46.46 41.17 -44.59
C PRO A 50 46.94 41.87 -43.32
N THR A 51 48.24 41.85 -43.20
CA THR A 51 49.11 42.57 -42.32
C THR A 51 49.18 44.06 -42.62
N GLY A 52 49.46 44.84 -41.60
CA GLY A 52 50.02 46.18 -41.77
C GLY A 52 49.76 47.17 -40.67
N GLY A 53 50.72 47.45 -39.83
CA GLY A 53 51.37 48.73 -39.74
C GLY A 53 51.21 49.45 -38.40
N THR A 54 52.28 49.44 -37.69
CA THR A 54 52.70 50.25 -36.52
C THR A 54 52.33 51.72 -36.55
N SER A 55 51.91 52.25 -35.35
CA SER A 55 52.51 53.51 -34.84
C SER A 55 52.21 53.70 -33.35
N VAL A 56 53.27 53.94 -32.62
CA VAL A 56 53.30 54.19 -31.17
C VAL A 56 53.00 55.67 -30.95
N SER A 57 52.06 55.97 -30.06
CA SER A 57 52.02 57.33 -29.43
C SER A 57 51.74 57.16 -27.93
N ALA A 58 52.70 57.54 -27.14
CA ALA A 58 52.58 57.66 -25.71
C ALA A 58 51.70 58.84 -25.32
N SER A 59 50.66 58.57 -24.50
CA SER A 59 49.98 59.66 -23.81
C SER A 59 49.72 59.30 -22.36
N SER A 60 50.03 60.22 -21.52
CA SER A 60 50.02 60.26 -20.09
C SER A 60 48.79 59.71 -19.40
N VAL A 61 49.00 58.87 -18.42
CA VAL A 61 48.00 58.32 -17.50
C VAL A 61 47.68 59.38 -16.45
N ALA A 62 46.42 59.88 -16.46
CA ALA A 62 45.84 60.54 -15.29
C ALA A 62 45.21 59.46 -14.37
N PRO A 63 45.26 59.60 -13.04
CA PRO A 63 44.70 58.60 -12.14
C PRO A 63 43.18 58.66 -12.19
N THR A 64 42.56 57.63 -12.73
CA THR A 64 41.11 57.41 -12.68
C THR A 64 40.69 57.08 -11.24
N ALA A 65 39.75 57.86 -10.72
CA ALA A 65 39.07 57.60 -9.46
C ALA A 65 38.39 56.22 -9.52
N PRO A 66 38.22 55.49 -8.39
CA PRO A 66 37.57 54.20 -8.39
C PRO A 66 36.12 54.39 -8.83
N THR A 67 35.78 53.77 -9.93
CA THR A 67 34.38 53.67 -10.40
C THR A 67 33.60 52.89 -9.35
N SER A 68 32.71 53.55 -8.64
CA SER A 68 31.75 52.95 -7.77
C SER A 68 30.96 51.93 -8.59
N ALA A 69 31.11 50.64 -8.28
CA ALA A 69 30.34 49.60 -8.91
C ALA A 69 28.85 49.86 -8.63
N SER A 70 28.11 50.12 -9.69
CA SER A 70 26.63 50.21 -9.61
C SER A 70 26.11 48.95 -8.94
N PRO A 71 25.23 49.07 -7.94
CA PRO A 71 24.68 47.88 -7.31
C PRO A 71 23.95 47.05 -8.38
N SER A 72 24.32 45.80 -8.53
CA SER A 72 23.61 44.84 -9.40
C SER A 72 22.12 44.86 -9.04
N PRO A 73 21.24 44.93 -10.02
CA PRO A 73 19.81 44.98 -9.75
C PRO A 73 19.40 43.78 -8.88
N THR A 74 18.84 44.08 -7.72
CA THR A 74 18.32 43.04 -6.80
C THR A 74 17.20 42.31 -7.51
N ARG A 75 17.41 41.04 -7.84
CA ARG A 75 16.42 40.22 -8.53
C ARG A 75 15.18 40.06 -7.64
N THR A 76 14.04 40.56 -8.06
CA THR A 76 12.78 40.40 -7.33
C THR A 76 12.11 39.11 -7.75
N TYR A 77 11.78 38.26 -6.80
CA TYR A 77 11.09 36.99 -7.01
C TYR A 77 9.59 37.12 -6.65
N PRO A 78 8.66 36.48 -7.40
CA PRO A 78 7.26 36.34 -6.98
C PRO A 78 7.17 35.47 -5.72
N LEU A 79 6.01 35.46 -5.06
CA LEU A 79 5.71 34.45 -4.05
C LEU A 79 5.69 33.07 -4.71
N SER A 80 6.25 32.09 -4.01
CA SER A 80 6.27 30.69 -4.46
C SER A 80 4.85 30.12 -4.53
N GLN A 81 4.68 29.11 -5.38
CA GLN A 81 3.45 28.34 -5.46
C GLN A 81 3.54 27.13 -4.50
N THR A 82 2.37 26.63 -4.07
CA THR A 82 2.30 25.39 -3.30
C THR A 82 2.94 24.23 -4.06
N PRO A 83 3.77 23.41 -3.38
CA PRO A 83 4.34 22.21 -3.93
C PRO A 83 3.31 21.31 -4.61
N ARG A 84 3.70 20.72 -5.73
CA ARG A 84 2.84 19.79 -6.48
C ARG A 84 3.35 18.37 -6.32
N THR A 85 2.85 17.70 -5.29
CA THR A 85 3.23 16.34 -4.87
C THR A 85 2.02 15.42 -4.77
N ILE A 86 2.26 14.12 -4.73
CA ILE A 86 1.27 13.07 -4.44
C ILE A 86 1.80 12.21 -3.29
N PRO A 87 1.12 12.23 -2.13
CA PRO A 87 -0.02 13.08 -1.79
C PRO A 87 0.34 14.55 -1.74
N ALA A 88 -0.66 15.41 -1.94
CA ALA A 88 -0.49 16.87 -1.85
C ALA A 88 -0.17 17.28 -0.41
N VAL A 89 0.75 18.22 -0.25
CA VAL A 89 1.05 18.81 1.06
C VAL A 89 -0.14 19.58 1.60
N ARG A 90 -0.37 19.51 2.90
CA ARG A 90 -1.57 20.10 3.54
C ARG A 90 -1.41 21.59 3.84
N GLU A 91 -0.21 22.03 4.22
CA GLU A 91 0.05 23.42 4.59
C GLU A 91 1.33 23.93 3.90
N HIS A 92 1.24 25.08 3.24
CA HIS A 92 2.37 25.77 2.65
C HIS A 92 2.31 27.27 2.95
N THR A 93 3.39 27.78 3.55
CA THR A 93 3.61 29.21 3.73
C THR A 93 4.57 29.69 2.65
N PRO A 94 4.09 30.40 1.60
CA PRO A 94 4.94 30.81 0.48
C PRO A 94 5.92 31.91 0.90
N ALA A 95 7.10 31.91 0.28
CA ALA A 95 8.10 32.97 0.42
C ALA A 95 8.62 33.43 -0.94
N ARG A 96 9.41 34.52 -0.94
CA ARG A 96 10.05 35.06 -2.16
C ARG A 96 11.50 34.59 -2.22
N GLY A 97 11.89 33.97 -3.30
CA GLY A 97 13.24 33.48 -3.48
C GLY A 97 13.40 32.65 -4.76
N PRO A 98 14.63 32.21 -5.06
CA PRO A 98 14.92 31.41 -6.24
C PRO A 98 14.41 29.97 -6.13
N GLY A 99 14.00 29.52 -4.93
CA GLY A 99 13.79 28.13 -4.60
C GLY A 99 15.13 27.38 -4.48
N TRP A 100 15.05 26.05 -4.36
CA TRP A 100 16.21 25.19 -4.25
C TRP A 100 16.17 24.09 -5.32
N ARG A 101 17.35 23.75 -5.84
CA ARG A 101 17.60 22.58 -6.69
C ARG A 101 18.99 22.04 -6.41
N PRO A 102 19.21 20.72 -6.59
CA PRO A 102 20.54 20.15 -6.46
C PRO A 102 21.54 20.89 -7.36
N ALA A 103 22.67 21.29 -6.81
CA ALA A 103 23.78 21.92 -7.53
C ALA A 103 25.03 21.06 -7.38
N THR A 104 26.01 21.27 -8.26
CA THR A 104 27.31 20.57 -8.16
C THR A 104 27.97 20.88 -6.81
N GLY A 105 28.30 19.82 -6.05
CA GLY A 105 28.92 19.93 -4.73
C GLY A 105 27.94 20.16 -3.57
N ALA A 106 26.62 20.20 -3.83
CA ALA A 106 25.61 20.16 -2.79
C ALA A 106 25.60 18.80 -2.08
N ARG A 107 25.30 18.82 -0.78
CA ARG A 107 25.39 17.64 0.09
C ARG A 107 24.07 17.43 0.83
N VAL A 108 23.84 16.18 1.25
CA VAL A 108 22.90 15.86 2.33
C VAL A 108 23.69 15.73 3.62
N VAL A 109 23.31 16.47 4.64
CA VAL A 109 23.87 16.43 5.98
C VAL A 109 22.77 16.07 6.98
N VAL A 110 23.14 15.50 8.11
CA VAL A 110 22.20 15.14 9.18
C VAL A 110 22.65 15.87 10.47
N ALA A 111 21.68 16.33 11.26
CA ALA A 111 21.93 16.88 12.58
C ALA A 111 22.01 15.77 13.64
N ASP A 112 21.42 14.62 13.35
CA ASP A 112 21.38 13.43 14.20
C ASP A 112 21.88 12.21 13.42
N SER A 113 22.79 11.43 14.02
CA SER A 113 23.34 10.21 13.40
C SER A 113 22.26 9.16 13.09
N ASP A 114 21.18 9.15 13.83
CA ASP A 114 20.03 8.24 13.66
C ASP A 114 19.33 8.41 12.30
N LEU A 115 19.51 9.58 11.65
CA LEU A 115 18.98 9.89 10.30
C LEU A 115 19.96 9.53 9.16
N ALA A 116 21.00 8.75 9.45
CA ALA A 116 22.02 8.43 8.47
C ALA A 116 21.46 7.67 7.24
N ASP A 117 20.46 6.82 7.44
CA ASP A 117 19.89 6.02 6.36
C ASP A 117 18.97 6.84 5.46
N GLU A 118 18.14 7.73 6.00
CA GLU A 118 17.36 8.71 5.25
C GLU A 118 18.27 9.65 4.46
N GLY A 119 19.36 10.09 5.11
CA GLY A 119 20.35 10.96 4.48
C GLY A 119 21.07 10.29 3.31
N ARG A 120 21.53 9.06 3.45
CA ARG A 120 22.16 8.27 2.38
C ARG A 120 21.18 7.98 1.24
N LEU A 121 19.96 7.60 1.58
CA LEU A 121 18.90 7.32 0.60
C LEU A 121 18.62 8.58 -0.24
N LEU A 122 18.34 9.71 0.40
CA LEU A 122 18.07 10.96 -0.30
C LEU A 122 19.26 11.41 -1.17
N ALA A 123 20.48 11.32 -0.63
CA ALA A 123 21.69 11.67 -1.37
C ALA A 123 21.84 10.84 -2.64
N GLY A 124 21.65 9.52 -2.56
CA GLY A 124 21.67 8.62 -3.71
C GLY A 124 20.62 8.97 -4.76
N GLU A 125 19.38 9.20 -4.35
CA GLU A 125 18.25 9.51 -5.24
C GLU A 125 18.37 10.87 -5.93
N LEU A 126 18.92 11.90 -5.24
CA LEU A 126 19.17 13.23 -5.81
C LEU A 126 20.54 13.38 -6.46
N LYS A 127 21.35 12.32 -6.50
CA LYS A 127 22.74 12.30 -7.02
C LYS A 127 23.62 13.35 -6.32
N MET A 128 23.48 13.47 -5.01
CA MET A 128 24.24 14.32 -4.11
C MET A 128 25.22 13.46 -3.29
N SER A 129 26.17 14.08 -2.60
CA SER A 129 27.02 13.38 -1.63
C SER A 129 26.38 13.41 -0.24
N TYR A 130 26.44 12.30 0.48
CA TYR A 130 26.14 12.25 1.90
C TYR A 130 27.37 12.66 2.70
N ALA A 131 27.22 13.58 3.66
CA ALA A 131 28.36 14.14 4.42
C ALA A 131 28.23 13.94 5.94
N GLY A 132 27.24 13.18 6.41
CA GLY A 132 27.04 12.88 7.84
C GLY A 132 26.76 14.12 8.68
N GLU A 133 27.12 14.07 9.96
CA GLU A 133 27.01 15.17 10.92
C GLU A 133 28.06 16.25 10.64
N THR A 134 27.75 17.15 9.72
CA THR A 134 28.66 18.24 9.30
C THR A 134 27.86 19.52 9.20
N GLU A 135 28.46 20.66 9.58
CA GLU A 135 27.86 21.99 9.42
C GLU A 135 27.30 22.18 7.99
N PRO A 136 26.01 22.54 7.87
CA PRO A 136 25.35 22.74 6.58
C PRO A 136 25.84 24.02 5.89
N ARG A 137 25.98 23.97 4.57
CA ARG A 137 26.35 25.10 3.71
C ARG A 137 25.19 25.50 2.81
N SER A 138 25.35 26.66 2.16
CA SER A 138 24.43 27.01 1.06
C SER A 138 24.46 25.92 -0.02
N GLY A 139 23.30 25.50 -0.48
CA GLY A 139 23.11 24.39 -1.42
C GLY A 139 22.80 23.05 -0.76
N ASP A 140 23.11 22.86 0.51
CA ASP A 140 22.92 21.58 1.21
C ASP A 140 21.45 21.34 1.58
N VAL A 141 21.13 20.07 1.78
CA VAL A 141 19.91 19.58 2.46
C VAL A 141 20.31 19.08 3.83
N GLU A 142 19.68 19.61 4.87
CA GLU A 142 19.87 19.24 6.26
C GLU A 142 18.65 18.46 6.77
N LEU A 143 18.88 17.31 7.39
CA LEU A 143 17.86 16.49 8.05
C LEU A 143 18.09 16.54 9.56
N GLY A 144 17.04 16.70 10.36
CA GLY A 144 17.14 16.74 11.81
C GLY A 144 15.88 16.27 12.51
N LEU A 145 16.02 15.82 13.76
CA LEU A 145 14.91 15.56 14.65
C LEU A 145 14.54 16.84 15.41
N ASP A 146 13.27 16.99 15.77
CA ASP A 146 12.76 18.09 16.60
C ASP A 146 11.80 17.56 17.67
N ASP A 147 11.51 18.39 18.69
CA ASP A 147 10.61 18.07 19.80
C ASP A 147 9.12 18.31 19.44
N GLY A 148 8.74 18.29 18.18
CA GLY A 148 7.39 18.55 17.72
C GLY A 148 6.36 17.57 18.29
N THR A 149 5.16 18.06 18.59
CA THR A 149 4.06 17.26 19.18
C THR A 149 3.02 16.81 18.16
N SER A 150 3.26 17.07 16.87
CA SER A 150 2.26 16.83 15.79
C SER A 150 2.18 15.37 15.32
N GLY A 151 2.86 14.45 16.00
CA GLY A 151 2.97 13.02 15.69
C GLY A 151 4.23 12.69 14.89
N VAL A 152 4.73 11.46 15.08
CA VAL A 152 6.02 10.99 14.54
C VAL A 152 6.12 11.03 13.00
N GLU A 153 5.00 11.01 12.30
CA GLU A 153 4.92 11.08 10.83
C GLU A 153 4.76 12.52 10.29
N SER A 154 4.67 13.53 11.17
CA SER A 154 4.62 14.93 10.74
C SER A 154 6.02 15.45 10.41
N TYR A 155 6.11 16.45 9.54
CA TYR A 155 7.38 17.09 9.20
C TYR A 155 7.22 18.57 8.86
N THR A 156 8.33 19.30 8.99
CA THR A 156 8.50 20.65 8.46
C THR A 156 9.62 20.64 7.42
N LEU A 157 9.31 21.08 6.18
CA LEU A 157 10.30 21.27 5.12
C LEU A 157 10.41 22.77 4.86
N THR A 158 11.61 23.32 5.03
CA THR A 158 11.90 24.75 4.82
C THR A 158 12.88 24.90 3.67
N VAL A 159 12.50 25.67 2.65
CA VAL A 159 13.39 26.13 1.59
C VAL A 159 13.65 27.61 1.79
N LYS A 160 14.90 27.97 2.13
CA LYS A 160 15.27 29.35 2.42
C LYS A 160 16.75 29.61 2.10
N SER A 161 17.00 30.72 1.41
CA SER A 161 18.38 31.19 1.16
C SER A 161 19.28 30.14 0.49
N GLY A 162 18.71 29.36 -0.44
CA GLY A 162 19.45 28.34 -1.19
C GLY A 162 19.80 27.09 -0.36
N ARG A 163 19.11 26.83 0.75
CA ARG A 163 19.22 25.63 1.57
C ARG A 163 17.86 25.01 1.82
N VAL A 164 17.85 23.70 2.04
CA VAL A 164 16.68 22.95 2.50
C VAL A 164 16.95 22.43 3.90
N THR A 165 15.99 22.57 4.81
CA THR A 165 15.98 21.92 6.12
C THR A 165 14.71 21.12 6.24
N ILE A 166 14.83 19.85 6.64
CA ILE A 166 13.69 18.95 6.91
C ILE A 166 13.82 18.50 8.36
N THR A 167 12.82 18.84 9.18
CA THR A 167 12.76 18.40 10.58
C THR A 167 11.45 17.69 10.88
N ALA A 168 11.47 16.76 11.83
CA ALA A 168 10.33 16.00 12.28
C ALA A 168 10.55 15.45 13.70
N PRO A 169 9.46 15.09 14.42
CA PRO A 169 9.56 14.42 15.72
C PRO A 169 10.09 12.98 15.65
N GLY A 170 10.12 12.37 14.46
CA GLY A 170 10.62 11.02 14.24
C GLY A 170 11.18 10.84 12.83
N ASP A 171 11.96 9.80 12.65
CA ASP A 171 12.62 9.39 11.42
C ASP A 171 11.65 9.22 10.23
N ALA A 172 10.49 8.60 10.47
CA ALA A 172 9.42 8.46 9.47
C ALA A 172 8.93 9.81 8.93
N GLY A 173 8.81 10.82 9.79
CA GLY A 173 8.44 12.18 9.38
C GLY A 173 9.54 12.81 8.51
N VAL A 174 10.82 12.68 8.90
CA VAL A 174 11.96 13.12 8.08
C VAL A 174 11.93 12.43 6.72
N PHE A 175 11.75 11.10 6.70
CA PHE A 175 11.62 10.34 5.45
C PHE A 175 10.53 10.92 4.56
N TYR A 176 9.31 11.18 5.07
CA TYR A 176 8.22 11.75 4.26
C TYR A 176 8.52 13.17 3.75
N GLY A 177 9.23 13.95 4.53
CA GLY A 177 9.77 15.25 4.08
C GLY A 177 10.72 15.10 2.90
N THR A 178 11.60 14.09 2.93
CA THR A 178 12.50 13.78 1.81
C THR A 178 11.73 13.35 0.55
N ARG A 179 10.61 12.62 0.70
CA ARG A 179 9.77 12.23 -0.46
C ARG A 179 9.13 13.45 -1.10
N THR A 180 8.68 14.42 -0.30
CA THR A 180 8.18 15.70 -0.82
C THR A 180 9.27 16.42 -1.61
N LEU A 181 10.46 16.60 -1.06
CA LEU A 181 11.57 17.23 -1.75
C LEU A 181 11.95 16.52 -3.06
N LYS A 182 12.05 15.18 -3.01
CA LYS A 182 12.34 14.35 -4.19
C LYS A 182 11.31 14.58 -5.31
N GLN A 183 10.02 14.55 -4.99
CA GLN A 183 8.96 14.76 -5.97
C GLN A 183 9.00 16.17 -6.58
N GLU A 184 9.31 17.21 -5.80
CA GLU A 184 9.44 18.58 -6.30
C GLU A 184 10.60 18.74 -7.27
N VAL A 185 11.76 18.15 -6.93
CA VAL A 185 12.94 18.18 -7.78
C VAL A 185 12.69 17.42 -9.09
N HIS A 186 12.14 16.21 -9.02
CA HIS A 186 11.87 15.41 -10.21
C HIS A 186 10.72 15.99 -11.06
N GLY A 187 9.67 16.48 -10.40
CA GLY A 187 8.47 16.99 -11.09
C GLY A 187 8.57 18.43 -11.60
N GLY A 188 9.44 19.25 -11.06
CA GLY A 188 9.58 20.67 -11.39
C GLY A 188 11.00 21.19 -11.47
N GLY A 189 11.99 20.35 -11.08
CA GLY A 189 13.40 20.70 -11.05
C GLY A 189 13.81 21.67 -9.94
N THR A 190 12.87 22.25 -9.20
CA THR A 190 13.12 23.26 -8.16
C THR A 190 12.09 23.15 -7.05
N ALA A 191 12.54 22.96 -5.81
CA ALA A 191 11.70 23.06 -4.63
C ALA A 191 11.40 24.56 -4.36
N PRO A 192 10.12 24.95 -4.17
CA PRO A 192 9.73 26.35 -4.02
C PRO A 192 10.18 26.92 -2.67
N GLU A 193 10.55 28.20 -2.66
CA GLU A 193 10.90 28.92 -1.43
C GLU A 193 9.72 28.96 -0.47
N GLY A 194 9.92 28.75 0.83
CA GLY A 194 8.87 28.80 1.82
C GLY A 194 8.94 27.65 2.83
N VAL A 195 7.84 27.43 3.53
CA VAL A 195 7.72 26.41 4.58
C VAL A 195 6.53 25.52 4.31
N VAL A 196 6.77 24.24 4.22
CA VAL A 196 5.74 23.19 4.24
C VAL A 196 5.63 22.64 5.66
N ARG A 197 4.40 22.51 6.19
CA ARG A 197 4.08 21.71 7.38
C ARG A 197 3.06 20.67 6.98
N ASP A 198 3.41 19.41 7.18
CA ASP A 198 2.61 18.34 6.61
C ASP A 198 2.54 17.12 7.54
N ARG A 199 1.46 16.36 7.40
CA ARG A 199 1.19 15.15 8.18
C ARG A 199 0.05 14.37 7.54
N PRO A 200 -0.01 13.03 7.71
CA PRO A 200 -1.17 12.26 7.28
C PRO A 200 -2.40 12.54 8.15
N ALA A 201 -3.59 12.43 7.54
CA ALA A 201 -4.85 12.45 8.29
C ALA A 201 -5.14 11.09 8.94
N LYS A 202 -4.65 10.00 8.33
CA LYS A 202 -4.87 8.63 8.81
C LYS A 202 -3.55 7.92 9.10
N PRO A 203 -3.42 7.28 10.28
CA PRO A 203 -2.17 6.63 10.70
C PRO A 203 -1.84 5.37 9.88
N GLN A 204 -2.82 4.68 9.27
CA GLN A 204 -2.60 3.47 8.49
C GLN A 204 -2.94 3.68 7.02
N ARG A 205 -1.97 3.46 6.14
CA ARG A 205 -2.07 3.67 4.69
C ARG A 205 -1.43 2.47 3.99
N GLY A 206 -2.27 1.56 3.49
CA GLY A 206 -1.84 0.23 3.05
C GLY A 206 -2.06 -0.07 1.58
N LEU A 207 -1.25 -0.99 1.09
CA LEU A 207 -1.53 -1.88 -0.03
C LEU A 207 -1.54 -3.30 0.52
N MET A 208 -2.52 -4.11 0.14
CA MET A 208 -2.54 -5.55 0.40
C MET A 208 -2.38 -6.32 -0.90
N LEU A 209 -1.55 -7.34 -0.90
CA LEU A 209 -1.27 -8.21 -2.04
C LEU A 209 -1.65 -9.65 -1.71
N ASP A 210 -2.53 -10.23 -2.50
CA ASP A 210 -2.78 -11.65 -2.54
C ASP A 210 -1.67 -12.33 -3.36
N ILE A 211 -0.63 -12.76 -2.67
CA ILE A 211 0.46 -13.53 -3.29
C ILE A 211 0.19 -15.05 -3.24
N ALA A 212 -0.86 -15.48 -2.53
CA ALA A 212 -1.25 -16.88 -2.43
C ALA A 212 -1.87 -17.41 -3.72
N ARG A 213 -2.90 -16.72 -4.24
CA ARG A 213 -3.57 -17.12 -5.49
C ARG A 213 -2.70 -16.88 -6.71
N LYS A 214 -1.85 -15.85 -6.68
CA LYS A 214 -0.90 -15.53 -7.76
C LYS A 214 0.51 -15.35 -7.21
N HIS A 215 1.47 -16.08 -7.76
CA HIS A 215 2.88 -15.83 -7.46
C HIS A 215 3.33 -14.50 -8.07
N PHE A 216 3.91 -13.63 -7.23
CA PHE A 216 4.65 -12.44 -7.61
C PHE A 216 6.14 -12.65 -7.27
N THR A 217 7.03 -12.20 -8.13
CA THR A 217 8.49 -12.29 -7.87
C THR A 217 8.90 -11.34 -6.75
N ALA A 218 9.98 -11.67 -6.04
CA ALA A 218 10.54 -10.80 -5.00
C ALA A 218 10.85 -9.40 -5.54
N ASP A 219 11.54 -9.30 -6.69
CA ASP A 219 11.87 -8.04 -7.35
C ASP A 219 10.62 -7.17 -7.61
N TRP A 220 9.52 -7.81 -8.05
CA TRP A 220 8.28 -7.08 -8.29
C TRP A 220 7.66 -6.53 -7.01
N ILE A 221 7.70 -7.30 -5.92
CA ILE A 221 7.23 -6.85 -4.59
C ILE A 221 8.11 -5.70 -4.09
N GLU A 222 9.42 -5.81 -4.22
CA GLU A 222 10.36 -4.74 -3.87
C GLU A 222 10.09 -3.44 -4.64
N ASP A 223 9.78 -3.53 -5.93
CA ASP A 223 9.39 -2.36 -6.73
C ASP A 223 8.10 -1.72 -6.19
N ARG A 224 7.15 -2.52 -5.70
CA ARG A 224 5.97 -1.96 -5.01
C ARG A 224 6.34 -1.32 -3.69
N VAL A 225 7.24 -1.90 -2.91
CA VAL A 225 7.74 -1.28 -1.67
C VAL A 225 8.38 0.08 -1.96
N ARG A 226 9.20 0.19 -3.02
CA ARG A 226 9.79 1.47 -3.45
C ARG A 226 8.72 2.49 -3.83
N GLU A 227 7.73 2.10 -4.63
CA GLU A 227 6.60 2.95 -5.03
C GLU A 227 5.77 3.40 -3.82
N LEU A 228 5.46 2.49 -2.90
CA LEU A 228 4.72 2.78 -1.67
C LEU A 228 5.45 3.81 -0.80
N GLY A 229 6.76 3.64 -0.60
CA GLY A 229 7.59 4.60 0.14
C GLY A 229 7.56 5.99 -0.49
N ASP A 230 7.72 6.08 -1.81
CA ASP A 230 7.68 7.35 -2.54
C ASP A 230 6.30 8.04 -2.45
N LEU A 231 5.23 7.26 -2.29
CA LEU A 231 3.86 7.73 -2.09
C LEU A 231 3.47 7.90 -0.61
N LYS A 232 4.39 7.68 0.34
CA LYS A 232 4.15 7.82 1.79
C LYS A 232 3.09 6.85 2.35
N PHE A 233 2.98 5.66 1.77
CA PHE A 233 2.32 4.53 2.43
C PHE A 233 3.21 4.02 3.56
N ASN A 234 2.59 3.37 4.56
CA ASN A 234 3.31 2.81 5.70
C ASN A 234 2.95 1.35 6.02
N GLN A 235 2.12 0.70 5.23
CA GLN A 235 1.81 -0.72 5.38
C GLN A 235 1.79 -1.45 4.04
N LEU A 236 2.33 -2.68 4.04
CA LEU A 236 2.19 -3.67 2.98
C LEU A 236 1.60 -4.95 3.59
N GLY A 237 0.36 -5.28 3.27
CA GLY A 237 -0.25 -6.56 3.62
C GLY A 237 0.19 -7.66 2.66
N LEU A 238 0.54 -8.83 3.18
CA LEU A 238 0.84 -10.03 2.40
C LEU A 238 -0.09 -11.17 2.79
N HIS A 239 -1.09 -11.42 1.96
CA HIS A 239 -1.94 -12.61 2.02
C HIS A 239 -1.23 -13.73 1.27
N PHE A 240 -0.51 -14.60 2.00
CA PHE A 240 0.41 -15.57 1.39
C PHE A 240 -0.04 -17.03 1.49
N SER A 241 -1.18 -17.28 2.14
CA SER A 241 -1.84 -18.58 2.22
C SER A 241 -3.30 -18.49 1.80
N ASP A 242 -3.74 -19.41 0.93
CA ASP A 242 -5.12 -19.53 0.45
C ASP A 242 -5.36 -20.93 -0.12
N ASP A 243 -6.53 -21.16 -0.70
CA ASP A 243 -6.89 -22.42 -1.37
C ASP A 243 -5.91 -22.81 -2.48
N GLN A 244 -5.37 -21.83 -3.22
CA GLN A 244 -4.56 -22.06 -4.41
C GLN A 244 -3.06 -22.12 -4.14
N GLY A 245 -2.60 -21.65 -2.99
CA GLY A 245 -1.17 -21.66 -2.70
C GLY A 245 -0.81 -21.22 -1.28
N PHE A 246 0.34 -21.73 -0.85
CA PHE A 246 1.07 -21.28 0.31
C PHE A 246 2.44 -20.80 -0.18
N ARG A 247 2.70 -19.50 -0.19
CA ARG A 247 3.74 -18.89 -1.03
C ARG A 247 4.96 -18.36 -0.30
N ILE A 248 5.20 -18.78 0.92
CA ILE A 248 6.45 -18.53 1.66
C ILE A 248 7.00 -19.86 2.14
N GLU A 249 8.32 -20.04 2.01
CA GLU A 249 9.06 -21.20 2.52
C GLU A 249 8.73 -21.46 3.99
N SER A 250 8.47 -22.72 4.35
CA SER A 250 8.24 -23.18 5.73
C SER A 250 9.28 -24.22 6.12
N ASP A 251 9.83 -24.08 7.34
CA ASP A 251 10.73 -25.06 7.93
C ASP A 251 9.95 -26.13 8.71
N THR A 252 8.82 -25.74 9.32
CA THR A 252 7.99 -26.65 10.12
C THR A 252 7.09 -27.52 9.24
N HIS A 253 6.57 -26.95 8.15
CA HIS A 253 5.62 -27.60 7.23
C HIS A 253 6.03 -27.45 5.76
N PRO A 254 7.19 -27.98 5.33
CA PRO A 254 7.64 -27.86 3.95
C PRO A 254 6.67 -28.52 2.94
N GLU A 255 5.85 -29.48 3.39
CA GLU A 255 4.87 -30.20 2.57
C GLU A 255 3.70 -29.35 2.08
N ILE A 256 3.39 -28.23 2.75
CA ILE A 256 2.30 -27.33 2.34
C ILE A 256 2.76 -26.28 1.30
N VAL A 257 4.07 -26.08 1.17
CA VAL A 257 4.64 -25.00 0.38
C VAL A 257 4.43 -25.23 -1.11
N SER A 258 3.89 -24.26 -1.79
CA SER A 258 3.68 -24.30 -3.23
C SER A 258 5.01 -24.33 -4.00
N LYS A 259 5.01 -24.91 -5.21
CA LYS A 259 6.21 -25.00 -6.06
C LYS A 259 6.83 -23.61 -6.33
N GLU A 260 5.99 -22.63 -6.66
CA GLU A 260 6.42 -21.24 -6.81
C GLU A 260 6.15 -20.52 -5.49
N HIS A 261 7.18 -20.08 -4.80
CA HIS A 261 7.11 -19.43 -3.51
C HIS A 261 8.29 -18.49 -3.30
N LEU A 262 8.20 -17.63 -2.31
CA LEU A 262 9.31 -16.81 -1.84
C LEU A 262 10.10 -17.61 -0.81
N THR A 263 11.42 -17.61 -0.92
CA THR A 263 12.28 -18.11 0.14
C THR A 263 12.25 -17.15 1.34
N LYS A 264 12.55 -17.65 2.53
CA LYS A 264 12.70 -16.79 3.72
C LYS A 264 13.79 -15.73 3.56
N ALA A 265 14.82 -16.01 2.74
CA ALA A 265 15.86 -15.03 2.41
C ALA A 265 15.27 -13.86 1.60
N GLN A 266 14.51 -14.12 0.55
CA GLN A 266 13.82 -13.09 -0.24
C GLN A 266 12.82 -12.29 0.61
N VAL A 267 12.10 -12.96 1.52
CA VAL A 267 11.20 -12.25 2.44
C VAL A 267 11.97 -11.29 3.34
N ARG A 268 13.15 -11.69 3.88
CA ARG A 268 13.99 -10.79 4.68
C ARG A 268 14.47 -9.58 3.88
N GLU A 269 14.88 -9.76 2.61
CA GLU A 269 15.27 -8.66 1.74
C GLU A 269 14.10 -7.67 1.52
N ILE A 270 12.89 -8.18 1.31
CA ILE A 270 11.67 -7.35 1.22
C ILE A 270 11.40 -6.61 2.54
N LEU A 271 11.56 -7.28 3.69
CA LEU A 271 11.36 -6.69 5.01
C LEU A 271 12.38 -5.57 5.31
N ASP A 272 13.65 -5.80 5.00
CA ASP A 272 14.72 -4.81 5.17
C ASP A 272 14.49 -3.59 4.28
N LEU A 273 14.11 -3.82 3.03
CA LEU A 273 13.75 -2.73 2.11
C LEU A 273 12.52 -1.95 2.61
N ALA A 274 11.49 -2.63 3.10
CA ALA A 274 10.29 -2.01 3.64
C ALA A 274 10.63 -1.17 4.88
N ALA A 275 11.42 -1.71 5.81
CA ALA A 275 11.89 -1.00 7.00
C ALA A 275 12.65 0.29 6.63
N SER A 276 13.56 0.22 5.64
CA SER A 276 14.30 1.40 5.15
C SER A 276 13.43 2.49 4.53
N ARG A 277 12.13 2.23 4.36
CA ARG A 277 11.12 3.16 3.81
C ARG A 277 9.97 3.40 4.76
N HIS A 278 10.13 3.04 6.03
CA HIS A 278 9.13 3.17 7.09
C HIS A 278 7.80 2.49 6.74
N ILE A 279 7.88 1.32 6.08
CA ILE A 279 6.76 0.47 5.73
C ILE A 279 6.79 -0.78 6.61
N THR A 280 5.71 -1.02 7.36
CA THR A 280 5.52 -2.26 8.08
C THR A 280 4.86 -3.29 7.16
N VAL A 281 5.47 -4.46 7.02
CA VAL A 281 4.84 -5.60 6.36
C VAL A 281 3.91 -6.30 7.35
N VAL A 282 2.66 -6.50 6.94
CA VAL A 282 1.61 -7.14 7.74
C VAL A 282 1.30 -8.50 7.11
N PRO A 283 1.83 -9.60 7.67
CA PRO A 283 1.53 -10.93 7.14
C PRO A 283 0.11 -11.36 7.51
N GLU A 284 -0.47 -12.21 6.66
CA GLU A 284 -1.76 -12.85 6.87
C GLU A 284 -1.67 -14.34 6.62
N ILE A 285 -1.99 -15.13 7.64
CA ILE A 285 -2.37 -16.53 7.53
C ILE A 285 -3.84 -16.61 7.88
N ASP A 286 -4.65 -16.83 6.87
CA ASP A 286 -6.09 -16.89 7.03
C ASP A 286 -6.53 -18.24 7.59
N SER A 287 -7.41 -18.20 8.57
CA SER A 287 -8.05 -19.41 9.17
C SER A 287 -9.35 -19.03 9.87
N PRO A 288 -10.32 -19.95 9.95
CA PRO A 288 -10.30 -21.37 9.55
C PRO A 288 -10.77 -21.65 8.12
N GLY A 289 -11.06 -20.60 7.32
CA GLY A 289 -11.26 -20.64 5.88
C GLY A 289 -9.94 -20.56 5.11
N HIS A 290 -10.00 -20.55 3.79
CA HIS A 290 -8.87 -20.23 2.88
C HIS A 290 -7.59 -21.05 3.06
N LEU A 291 -7.70 -22.31 3.49
CA LEU A 291 -6.55 -23.20 3.78
C LEU A 291 -6.44 -24.38 2.80
N GLY A 292 -6.97 -24.28 1.58
CA GLY A 292 -6.97 -25.38 0.63
C GLY A 292 -5.58 -25.90 0.29
N ALA A 293 -4.56 -25.04 0.19
CA ALA A 293 -3.18 -25.45 -0.05
C ALA A 293 -2.61 -26.26 1.13
N VAL A 294 -2.92 -25.87 2.36
CA VAL A 294 -2.55 -26.60 3.59
C VAL A 294 -3.28 -27.93 3.65
N LEU A 295 -4.58 -27.94 3.40
CA LEU A 295 -5.44 -29.12 3.43
C LEU A 295 -5.14 -30.14 2.32
N ALA A 296 -4.50 -29.72 1.25
CA ALA A 296 -4.01 -30.65 0.23
C ALA A 296 -2.92 -31.61 0.80
N ALA A 297 -2.10 -31.15 1.74
CA ALA A 297 -1.13 -31.96 2.46
C ALA A 297 -1.73 -32.65 3.71
N HIS A 298 -2.76 -32.05 4.32
CA HIS A 298 -3.42 -32.53 5.54
C HIS A 298 -4.93 -32.79 5.33
N PRO A 299 -5.35 -33.70 4.44
CA PRO A 299 -6.76 -33.90 4.05
C PRO A 299 -7.64 -34.47 5.17
N ASP A 300 -7.08 -35.03 6.23
CA ASP A 300 -7.73 -35.50 7.43
C ASP A 300 -8.20 -34.37 8.35
N LEU A 301 -7.60 -33.18 8.24
CA LEU A 301 -8.02 -31.97 8.95
C LEU A 301 -9.10 -31.17 8.19
N GLN A 302 -9.45 -31.60 6.99
CA GLN A 302 -10.44 -30.87 6.18
C GLN A 302 -11.86 -31.09 6.71
N LEU A 303 -12.56 -30.00 6.93
CA LEU A 303 -13.97 -30.00 7.35
C LEU A 303 -14.84 -30.79 6.35
N ARG A 304 -15.67 -31.70 6.89
CA ARG A 304 -16.67 -32.45 6.10
C ARG A 304 -18.06 -32.20 6.63
N ASN A 305 -19.01 -32.09 5.70
CA ASN A 305 -20.41 -31.94 6.08
C ASN A 305 -21.02 -33.28 6.57
N ALA A 306 -22.27 -33.25 7.02
CA ALA A 306 -23.01 -34.43 7.52
C ALA A 306 -23.10 -35.58 6.51
N GLN A 307 -22.88 -35.36 5.22
CA GLN A 307 -22.86 -36.36 4.16
C GLN A 307 -21.42 -36.82 3.84
N GLY A 308 -20.42 -36.39 4.58
CA GLY A 308 -19.00 -36.74 4.38
C GLY A 308 -18.34 -35.98 3.21
N VAL A 309 -19.04 -35.00 2.61
CA VAL A 309 -18.47 -34.19 1.53
C VAL A 309 -17.52 -33.14 2.12
N ALA A 310 -16.31 -33.08 1.59
CA ALA A 310 -15.30 -32.13 2.00
C ALA A 310 -15.71 -30.68 1.65
N SER A 311 -15.51 -29.77 2.59
CA SER A 311 -15.72 -28.31 2.43
C SER A 311 -14.42 -27.68 1.98
N GLN A 312 -14.35 -27.22 0.74
CA GLN A 312 -13.11 -26.66 0.18
C GLN A 312 -12.56 -25.56 1.07
N GLY A 313 -11.24 -25.60 1.29
CA GLY A 313 -10.49 -24.60 2.03
C GLY A 313 -10.81 -24.49 3.52
N SER A 314 -11.75 -25.26 4.03
CA SER A 314 -12.23 -25.13 5.41
C SER A 314 -11.63 -26.18 6.31
N LEU A 315 -11.02 -25.74 7.39
CA LEU A 315 -10.43 -26.55 8.44
C LEU A 315 -11.49 -27.06 9.42
N ASP A 316 -11.38 -28.28 9.91
CA ASP A 316 -12.24 -28.80 10.98
C ASP A 316 -11.74 -28.33 12.35
N ILE A 317 -12.27 -27.22 12.81
CA ILE A 317 -11.89 -26.60 14.09
C ILE A 317 -12.39 -27.35 15.34
N SER A 318 -13.04 -28.50 15.17
CA SER A 318 -13.33 -29.39 16.29
C SER A 318 -12.17 -30.31 16.66
N GLN A 319 -11.12 -30.36 15.82
CA GLN A 319 -9.95 -31.19 16.01
C GLN A 319 -8.79 -30.40 16.63
N GLN A 320 -8.18 -30.92 17.69
CA GLN A 320 -7.01 -30.27 18.30
C GLN A 320 -5.85 -30.16 17.31
N ALA A 321 -5.62 -31.17 16.48
CA ALA A 321 -4.57 -31.15 15.46
C ALA A 321 -4.71 -29.99 14.45
N SER A 322 -5.93 -29.50 14.22
CA SER A 322 -6.17 -28.30 13.43
C SER A 322 -5.62 -27.05 14.11
N ALA A 323 -5.81 -26.95 15.41
CA ALA A 323 -5.28 -25.85 16.22
C ALA A 323 -3.73 -25.92 16.26
N ASP A 324 -3.19 -27.10 16.54
CA ASP A 324 -1.75 -27.32 16.64
C ASP A 324 -1.04 -26.90 15.34
N LEU A 325 -1.56 -27.31 14.18
CA LEU A 325 -0.99 -26.95 12.88
C LEU A 325 -0.96 -25.43 12.63
N VAL A 326 -2.09 -24.74 12.88
CA VAL A 326 -2.15 -23.30 12.66
C VAL A 326 -1.27 -22.54 13.65
N ASP A 327 -1.21 -23.00 14.92
CA ASP A 327 -0.35 -22.39 15.93
C ASP A 327 1.14 -22.57 15.61
N GLU A 328 1.54 -23.72 15.07
CA GLU A 328 2.91 -23.96 14.60
C GLU A 328 3.27 -23.00 13.46
N LEU A 329 2.38 -22.80 12.48
CA LEU A 329 2.56 -21.82 11.41
C LEU A 329 2.63 -20.40 11.93
N LEU A 330 1.72 -19.97 12.81
CA LEU A 330 1.72 -18.63 13.39
C LEU A 330 3.04 -18.36 14.14
N ASN A 331 3.51 -19.30 14.94
CA ASN A 331 4.76 -19.18 15.69
C ASN A 331 5.98 -19.11 14.76
N GLU A 332 6.02 -19.93 13.70
CA GLU A 332 7.12 -19.91 12.71
C GLU A 332 7.24 -18.53 12.06
N TYR A 333 6.12 -18.03 11.53
CA TYR A 333 6.15 -16.77 10.77
C TYR A 333 6.20 -15.53 11.67
N ALA A 334 5.76 -15.60 12.93
CA ALA A 334 5.99 -14.54 13.91
C ALA A 334 7.49 -14.25 14.10
N GLY A 335 8.34 -15.29 14.00
CA GLY A 335 9.79 -15.15 14.01
C GLY A 335 10.39 -14.56 12.74
N LEU A 336 9.72 -14.68 11.60
CA LEU A 336 10.17 -14.12 10.32
C LEU A 336 9.77 -12.66 10.15
N PHE A 337 8.55 -12.27 10.54
CA PHE A 337 7.99 -10.93 10.37
C PHE A 337 8.12 -10.12 11.67
N PRO A 338 9.06 -9.17 11.77
CA PRO A 338 9.29 -8.40 13.00
C PRO A 338 8.28 -7.26 13.21
N GLY A 339 7.41 -6.97 12.23
CA GLY A 339 6.45 -5.87 12.28
C GLY A 339 5.43 -6.00 13.41
N ALA A 340 4.93 -4.86 13.90
CA ALA A 340 4.02 -4.81 15.04
C ALA A 340 2.60 -5.34 14.74
N TYR A 341 2.25 -5.60 13.49
CA TYR A 341 0.89 -5.98 13.09
C TYR A 341 0.82 -7.40 12.53
N TRP A 342 -0.31 -8.05 12.77
CA TRP A 342 -0.63 -9.36 12.20
C TRP A 342 -2.11 -9.42 11.79
N HIS A 343 -2.40 -10.05 10.65
CA HIS A 343 -3.76 -10.32 10.19
C HIS A 343 -4.08 -11.81 10.35
N LEU A 344 -5.19 -12.10 11.02
CA LEU A 344 -5.61 -13.48 11.36
C LEU A 344 -6.60 -14.08 10.34
N GLY A 345 -6.99 -13.31 9.31
CA GLY A 345 -8.03 -13.70 8.36
C GLY A 345 -9.41 -13.75 9.01
N GLY A 346 -10.06 -14.90 8.95
CA GLY A 346 -11.30 -15.21 9.65
C GLY A 346 -12.56 -15.08 8.80
N ASP A 347 -12.42 -14.72 7.53
CA ASP A 347 -13.54 -14.55 6.60
C ASP A 347 -14.01 -15.88 5.98
N GLU A 348 -15.22 -15.81 5.45
CA GLU A 348 -15.87 -16.80 4.59
C GLU A 348 -15.82 -18.26 5.09
N TYR A 349 -15.68 -18.51 6.41
CA TYR A 349 -15.66 -19.87 6.94
C TYR A 349 -16.89 -20.66 6.50
N ARG A 350 -16.69 -21.68 5.69
CA ARG A 350 -17.75 -22.39 4.97
C ARG A 350 -18.87 -22.92 5.87
N ALA A 351 -18.53 -23.32 7.10
CA ALA A 351 -19.50 -23.78 8.08
C ALA A 351 -20.57 -22.73 8.43
N LEU A 352 -20.23 -21.44 8.30
CA LEU A 352 -21.11 -20.32 8.66
C LEU A 352 -21.74 -19.62 7.44
N THR A 353 -21.36 -20.00 6.23
CA THR A 353 -21.97 -19.49 4.98
C THR A 353 -23.13 -20.35 4.46
N VAL A 354 -23.55 -21.38 5.19
CA VAL A 354 -24.67 -22.27 4.82
C VAL A 354 -25.95 -21.92 5.59
N ALA A 355 -27.10 -22.27 5.04
CA ALA A 355 -28.40 -21.91 5.63
C ALA A 355 -28.68 -22.55 7.01
N ASN A 356 -28.15 -23.73 7.28
CA ASN A 356 -28.31 -24.43 8.55
C ASN A 356 -26.96 -25.04 8.99
N PRO A 357 -26.08 -24.25 9.63
CA PRO A 357 -24.77 -24.68 10.04
C PRO A 357 -24.75 -25.96 10.91
N ALA A 358 -25.58 -26.01 11.94
CA ALA A 358 -25.58 -27.13 12.90
C ALA A 358 -26.03 -28.46 12.24
N ALA A 359 -27.00 -28.44 11.32
CA ALA A 359 -27.40 -29.62 10.59
C ALA A 359 -26.39 -30.03 9.51
N SER A 360 -25.69 -29.06 8.94
CA SER A 360 -24.66 -29.30 7.91
C SER A 360 -23.35 -29.82 8.53
N TYR A 361 -22.99 -29.37 9.73
CA TYR A 361 -21.74 -29.70 10.41
C TYR A 361 -21.98 -30.06 11.89
N PRO A 362 -22.61 -31.23 12.16
CA PRO A 362 -23.02 -31.62 13.52
C PRO A 362 -21.83 -31.80 14.46
N GLN A 363 -20.64 -32.16 13.96
CA GLN A 363 -19.41 -32.26 14.76
C GLN A 363 -18.99 -30.91 15.34
N LEU A 364 -19.07 -29.83 14.55
CA LEU A 364 -18.76 -28.48 15.02
C LEU A 364 -19.80 -28.00 16.05
N ALA A 365 -21.09 -28.29 15.81
CA ALA A 365 -22.15 -27.97 16.76
C ALA A 365 -21.96 -28.70 18.09
N THR A 366 -21.55 -29.98 18.05
CA THR A 366 -21.22 -30.76 19.24
C THR A 366 -20.01 -30.19 19.97
N ALA A 367 -18.93 -29.87 19.24
CA ALA A 367 -17.73 -29.25 19.81
C ALA A 367 -18.06 -27.90 20.49
N ALA A 368 -18.87 -27.05 19.86
CA ALA A 368 -19.30 -25.77 20.44
C ALA A 368 -19.99 -25.97 21.80
N VAL A 369 -20.95 -26.90 21.87
CA VAL A 369 -21.65 -27.19 23.14
C VAL A 369 -20.70 -27.79 24.19
N ASN A 370 -19.79 -28.66 23.79
CA ASN A 370 -18.81 -29.26 24.70
C ASN A 370 -17.84 -28.23 25.29
N THR A 371 -17.44 -27.25 24.49
CA THR A 371 -16.46 -26.23 24.89
C THR A 371 -17.11 -25.09 25.67
N TYR A 372 -18.26 -24.58 25.20
CA TYR A 372 -18.86 -23.35 25.70
C TYR A 372 -20.20 -23.57 26.44
N GLY A 373 -20.68 -24.80 26.49
CA GLY A 373 -21.89 -25.15 27.22
C GLY A 373 -23.17 -25.12 26.36
N ALA A 374 -24.27 -25.43 27.02
CA ALA A 374 -25.58 -25.51 26.36
C ALA A 374 -25.97 -24.16 25.74
N GLY A 375 -26.41 -24.21 24.47
CA GLY A 375 -26.82 -23.04 23.71
C GLY A 375 -25.70 -22.43 22.85
N ALA A 376 -24.44 -22.84 23.02
CA ALA A 376 -23.38 -22.44 22.13
C ALA A 376 -23.54 -23.03 20.74
N GLY A 377 -23.18 -22.26 19.72
CA GLY A 377 -23.27 -22.65 18.32
C GLY A 377 -21.91 -22.59 17.59
N ILE A 378 -21.92 -22.95 16.32
CA ILE A 378 -20.69 -22.95 15.49
C ILE A 378 -20.06 -21.56 15.42
N ALA A 379 -20.85 -20.49 15.49
CA ALA A 379 -20.34 -19.11 15.55
C ALA A 379 -19.51 -18.86 16.82
N ASP A 380 -19.93 -19.45 17.96
CA ASP A 380 -19.15 -19.37 19.19
C ASP A 380 -17.82 -20.13 19.07
N LEU A 381 -17.84 -21.30 18.43
CA LEU A 381 -16.64 -22.08 18.18
C LEU A 381 -15.65 -21.34 17.27
N ALA A 382 -16.15 -20.71 16.19
CA ALA A 382 -15.32 -19.94 15.29
C ALA A 382 -14.79 -18.65 15.94
N THR A 383 -15.59 -18.00 16.82
CA THR A 383 -15.14 -16.84 17.58
C THR A 383 -14.06 -17.24 18.60
N GLY A 384 -14.22 -18.39 19.27
CA GLY A 384 -13.19 -18.93 20.15
C GLY A 384 -11.91 -19.27 19.39
N TRP A 385 -12.03 -19.87 18.21
CA TRP A 385 -10.89 -20.12 17.33
C TRP A 385 -10.09 -18.84 17.05
N LEU A 386 -10.78 -17.75 16.67
CA LEU A 386 -10.15 -16.46 16.41
C LEU A 386 -9.45 -15.90 17.66
N ASN A 387 -10.09 -15.98 18.83
CA ASN A 387 -9.51 -15.50 20.09
C ASN A 387 -8.28 -16.32 20.49
N ASP A 388 -8.31 -17.66 20.32
CA ASP A 388 -7.19 -18.54 20.65
C ASP A 388 -5.97 -18.24 19.75
N ARG A 389 -6.20 -18.01 18.44
CA ARG A 389 -5.11 -17.60 17.51
C ARG A 389 -4.61 -16.19 17.83
N ALA A 390 -5.50 -15.33 18.28
CA ALA A 390 -5.13 -14.00 18.76
C ALA A 390 -4.22 -14.10 20.00
N GLU A 391 -4.51 -15.00 20.92
CA GLU A 391 -3.68 -15.19 22.13
C GLU A 391 -2.26 -15.68 21.77
N VAL A 392 -2.13 -16.60 20.82
CA VAL A 392 -0.82 -17.02 20.31
C VAL A 392 -0.02 -15.82 19.82
N MET A 393 -0.65 -14.94 19.03
CA MET A 393 0.04 -13.80 18.43
C MET A 393 0.29 -12.64 19.43
N ARG A 394 -0.52 -12.52 20.49
CA ARG A 394 -0.21 -11.61 21.61
C ARG A 394 1.06 -12.04 22.34
N GLY A 395 1.32 -13.35 22.42
CA GLY A 395 2.59 -13.87 22.93
C GLY A 395 3.82 -13.38 22.16
N HIS A 396 3.63 -12.85 20.96
CA HIS A 396 4.66 -12.23 20.12
C HIS A 396 4.55 -10.68 20.04
N ASP A 397 3.81 -10.04 20.96
CA ASP A 397 3.63 -8.58 21.05
C ASP A 397 3.02 -7.96 19.76
N ARG A 398 2.04 -8.65 19.12
CA ARG A 398 1.41 -8.16 17.88
C ARG A 398 0.10 -7.43 18.14
N THR A 399 -0.11 -6.35 17.40
CA THR A 399 -1.43 -5.72 17.22
C THR A 399 -2.18 -6.49 16.14
N LEU A 400 -3.38 -6.95 16.46
CA LEU A 400 -4.08 -7.96 15.68
C LEU A 400 -5.28 -7.38 14.93
N ARG A 401 -5.55 -7.94 13.76
CA ARG A 401 -6.74 -7.63 12.96
C ARG A 401 -7.30 -8.89 12.33
N ALA A 402 -8.61 -8.84 12.03
CA ALA A 402 -9.30 -9.88 11.27
C ALA A 402 -10.34 -9.25 10.34
N TRP A 403 -10.77 -10.00 9.33
CA TRP A 403 -11.84 -9.57 8.43
C TRP A 403 -13.17 -9.43 9.16
N ASN A 404 -13.99 -8.45 8.72
CA ASN A 404 -15.22 -8.08 9.44
C ASN A 404 -16.25 -9.21 9.56
N ASP A 405 -16.30 -10.13 8.63
CA ASP A 405 -17.23 -11.25 8.64
C ASP A 405 -16.79 -12.42 9.53
N GLY A 406 -15.56 -12.40 10.05
CA GLY A 406 -15.11 -13.26 11.16
C GLY A 406 -15.64 -12.85 12.55
N PHE A 407 -16.32 -11.71 12.68
CA PHE A 407 -16.88 -11.21 13.94
C PHE A 407 -18.38 -11.49 14.03
N PHE A 408 -18.77 -12.66 14.53
CA PHE A 408 -20.15 -13.08 14.58
C PHE A 408 -20.94 -12.41 15.72
N PRO A 409 -22.17 -11.91 15.46
CA PRO A 409 -23.00 -11.29 16.50
C PRO A 409 -23.79 -12.32 17.30
N GLY A 410 -24.09 -12.00 18.57
CA GLY A 410 -25.13 -12.68 19.35
C GLY A 410 -24.79 -14.03 19.93
N GLY A 411 -23.52 -14.48 19.83
CA GLY A 411 -23.03 -15.68 20.47
C GLY A 411 -22.74 -15.50 21.96
N GLN A 412 -22.48 -16.62 22.66
CA GLN A 412 -22.01 -16.61 24.05
C GLN A 412 -20.53 -16.18 24.12
N VAL A 413 -19.74 -16.48 23.09
CA VAL A 413 -18.35 -16.06 22.94
C VAL A 413 -18.29 -14.76 22.14
N GLN A 414 -17.53 -13.79 22.64
CA GLN A 414 -17.30 -12.52 21.97
C GLN A 414 -15.88 -12.46 21.46
N ALA A 415 -15.69 -11.93 20.25
CA ALA A 415 -14.35 -11.64 19.75
C ALA A 415 -13.66 -10.59 20.65
N ASP A 416 -12.39 -10.80 20.94
CA ASP A 416 -11.60 -9.96 21.84
C ASP A 416 -11.63 -8.50 21.42
N SER A 417 -11.77 -7.59 22.39
CA SER A 417 -12.05 -6.16 22.13
C SER A 417 -10.91 -5.40 21.49
N ASP A 418 -9.67 -5.88 21.61
CA ASP A 418 -8.46 -5.32 21.03
C ASP A 418 -8.24 -5.69 19.57
N LEU A 419 -8.99 -6.65 19.02
CA LEU A 419 -8.93 -7.00 17.62
C LEU A 419 -9.46 -5.86 16.74
N GLN A 420 -8.60 -5.33 15.88
CA GLN A 420 -8.99 -4.37 14.86
C GLN A 420 -9.79 -5.06 13.76
N VAL A 421 -10.75 -4.34 13.18
CA VAL A 421 -11.63 -4.88 12.13
C VAL A 421 -11.16 -4.42 10.76
N ALA A 422 -10.69 -5.32 9.93
CA ALA A 422 -10.46 -5.09 8.51
C ALA A 422 -11.82 -5.18 7.78
N TYR A 423 -12.44 -4.02 7.50
CA TYR A 423 -13.78 -3.98 6.94
C TYR A 423 -13.74 -3.92 5.42
N TRP A 424 -14.14 -5.01 4.76
CA TRP A 424 -14.15 -5.13 3.30
C TRP A 424 -15.56 -5.12 2.71
N THR A 425 -16.50 -5.90 3.26
CA THR A 425 -17.82 -6.04 2.67
C THR A 425 -18.95 -6.02 3.68
N GLY A 426 -20.13 -5.71 3.21
CA GLY A 426 -21.40 -5.90 3.91
C GLY A 426 -22.37 -6.82 3.18
N LYS A 427 -21.88 -7.59 2.20
CA LYS A 427 -22.69 -8.44 1.31
C LYS A 427 -22.78 -9.89 1.81
N GLU A 428 -21.84 -10.31 2.66
CA GLU A 428 -21.78 -11.66 3.19
C GLU A 428 -22.92 -11.97 4.15
N ILE A 429 -23.22 -13.26 4.31
CA ILE A 429 -24.27 -13.73 5.23
C ILE A 429 -23.91 -13.34 6.65
N GLY A 430 -24.78 -12.59 7.30
CA GLY A 430 -24.55 -12.12 8.68
C GLY A 430 -23.63 -10.90 8.79
N ALA A 431 -23.17 -10.32 7.70
CA ALA A 431 -22.32 -9.15 7.71
C ALA A 431 -22.94 -7.97 8.46
N ARG A 432 -22.23 -7.48 9.46
CA ARG A 432 -22.65 -6.37 10.31
C ARG A 432 -22.34 -5.03 9.63
N LYS A 433 -23.11 -4.00 9.98
CA LYS A 433 -22.83 -2.63 9.49
C LYS A 433 -21.61 -2.05 10.17
N PRO A 434 -20.81 -1.20 9.50
CA PRO A 434 -19.62 -0.57 10.12
C PRO A 434 -19.93 0.12 11.45
N VAL A 435 -21.10 0.78 11.53
CA VAL A 435 -21.52 1.50 12.75
C VAL A 435 -21.72 0.57 13.97
N GLU A 436 -22.01 -0.71 13.76
CA GLU A 436 -22.14 -1.67 14.85
C GLU A 436 -20.80 -1.96 15.52
N TYR A 437 -19.73 -2.10 14.75
CA TYR A 437 -18.36 -2.23 15.26
C TYR A 437 -17.91 -0.93 15.94
N LEU A 438 -18.10 0.21 15.28
CA LEU A 438 -17.70 1.52 15.77
C LEU A 438 -18.42 1.91 17.06
N SER A 439 -19.73 1.61 17.18
CA SER A 439 -20.49 1.86 18.41
C SER A 439 -20.10 0.94 19.56
N ALA A 440 -19.53 -0.22 19.27
CA ALA A 440 -18.92 -1.12 20.24
C ALA A 440 -17.48 -0.72 20.63
N GLY A 441 -16.97 0.41 20.12
CA GLY A 441 -15.64 0.92 20.45
C GLY A 441 -14.49 0.33 19.63
N ARG A 442 -14.77 -0.48 18.60
CA ARG A 442 -13.72 -1.11 17.79
C ARG A 442 -13.08 -0.13 16.83
N GLU A 443 -11.80 -0.35 16.54
CA GLU A 443 -11.05 0.34 15.49
C GLU A 443 -11.20 -0.40 14.16
N LEU A 444 -11.33 0.36 13.07
CA LEU A 444 -11.50 -0.17 11.72
C LEU A 444 -10.40 0.26 10.76
N ILE A 445 -9.98 -0.66 9.91
CA ILE A 445 -9.22 -0.39 8.70
C ILE A 445 -10.18 -0.57 7.51
N ASN A 446 -10.22 0.44 6.63
CA ASN A 446 -11.15 0.50 5.52
C ASN A 446 -10.57 -0.23 4.29
N TYR A 447 -11.23 -1.33 3.90
CA TYR A 447 -10.96 -2.12 2.69
C TYR A 447 -12.15 -2.10 1.72
N ASN A 448 -13.03 -1.15 1.81
CA ASN A 448 -14.29 -1.06 1.07
C ASN A 448 -14.23 -1.68 -0.34
N ASP A 449 -14.94 -2.78 -0.56
CA ASP A 449 -14.96 -3.56 -1.80
C ASP A 449 -15.47 -2.79 -3.03
N GLU A 450 -16.21 -1.69 -2.83
CA GLU A 450 -16.71 -0.85 -3.91
C GLU A 450 -15.65 0.13 -4.47
N TYR A 451 -14.58 0.42 -3.72
CA TYR A 451 -13.58 1.43 -4.08
C TYR A 451 -12.14 0.93 -4.05
N LEU A 452 -11.83 -0.04 -3.18
CA LEU A 452 -10.46 -0.40 -2.85
C LEU A 452 -10.08 -1.84 -3.24
N TYR A 453 -10.99 -2.61 -3.84
CA TYR A 453 -10.72 -3.98 -4.28
C TYR A 453 -10.38 -4.03 -5.78
N TYR A 454 -9.15 -4.41 -6.07
CA TYR A 454 -8.66 -4.72 -7.41
C TYR A 454 -8.63 -6.25 -7.57
N VAL A 455 -9.76 -6.82 -8.01
CA VAL A 455 -9.95 -8.28 -8.11
C VAL A 455 -9.65 -8.74 -9.52
N LEU A 456 -8.60 -9.53 -9.71
CA LEU A 456 -8.13 -9.98 -11.02
C LEU A 456 -9.21 -10.78 -11.77
N GLY A 457 -9.48 -10.32 -13.00
CA GLY A 457 -10.46 -10.94 -13.90
C GLY A 457 -11.89 -10.52 -13.64
N GLU A 458 -12.15 -9.63 -12.68
CA GLU A 458 -13.47 -9.06 -12.37
C GLU A 458 -14.56 -10.15 -12.20
N PRO A 459 -14.34 -11.18 -11.35
CA PRO A 459 -15.33 -12.23 -11.14
C PRO A 459 -16.59 -11.68 -10.49
N GLN A 460 -17.72 -12.36 -10.71
CA GLN A 460 -19.01 -12.02 -10.12
C GLN A 460 -19.46 -10.58 -10.47
N THR A 461 -19.47 -9.67 -9.51
CA THR A 461 -19.88 -8.26 -9.65
C THR A 461 -18.73 -7.27 -9.41
N PHE A 462 -17.51 -7.77 -9.23
CA PHE A 462 -16.35 -6.90 -9.05
C PHE A 462 -16.02 -6.16 -10.35
N VAL A 463 -15.59 -4.91 -10.20
CA VAL A 463 -15.11 -4.06 -11.28
C VAL A 463 -13.83 -3.38 -10.79
N TYR A 464 -12.81 -3.33 -11.63
CA TYR A 464 -11.56 -2.68 -11.26
C TYR A 464 -11.77 -1.24 -10.77
N PRO A 465 -11.25 -0.90 -9.58
CA PRO A 465 -11.38 0.45 -9.05
C PRO A 465 -10.61 1.42 -9.93
N THR A 466 -11.22 2.57 -10.23
CA THR A 466 -10.52 3.62 -10.95
C THR A 466 -9.99 4.67 -10.00
N GLY A 467 -8.77 5.17 -10.26
CA GLY A 467 -8.20 6.27 -9.49
C GLY A 467 -9.11 7.50 -9.45
N GLN A 468 -9.85 7.79 -10.55
CA GLN A 468 -10.80 8.90 -10.60
C GLN A 468 -11.94 8.73 -9.59
N ARG A 469 -12.56 7.55 -9.56
CA ARG A 469 -13.68 7.30 -8.64
C ARG A 469 -13.23 7.41 -7.18
N ILE A 470 -12.04 6.87 -6.85
CA ILE A 470 -11.46 7.02 -5.51
C ILE A 470 -11.20 8.50 -5.19
N TYR A 471 -10.52 9.21 -6.08
CA TYR A 471 -10.11 10.60 -5.89
C TYR A 471 -11.28 11.55 -5.66
N GLU A 472 -12.37 11.38 -6.44
CA GLU A 472 -13.52 12.28 -6.43
C GLU A 472 -14.60 11.90 -5.40
N GLN A 473 -14.75 10.60 -5.07
CA GLN A 473 -15.94 10.11 -4.37
C GLN A 473 -15.64 9.39 -3.05
N TRP A 474 -14.43 8.82 -2.88
CA TRP A 474 -14.11 8.07 -1.68
C TRP A 474 -13.45 8.96 -0.61
N THR A 475 -13.71 8.63 0.65
CA THR A 475 -12.99 9.11 1.84
C THR A 475 -12.85 7.97 2.84
N PRO A 476 -11.95 8.05 3.82
CA PRO A 476 -11.82 7.00 4.85
C PRO A 476 -13.13 6.71 5.61
N LEU A 477 -14.05 7.67 5.68
CA LEU A 477 -15.37 7.48 6.29
C LEU A 477 -16.34 6.63 5.45
N VAL A 478 -16.05 6.41 4.16
CA VAL A 478 -16.86 5.55 3.27
C VAL A 478 -16.36 4.11 3.44
N VAL A 479 -16.79 3.47 4.53
CA VAL A 479 -16.34 2.12 4.92
C VAL A 479 -17.12 1.02 4.19
N ARG A 480 -18.39 1.27 3.85
CA ARG A 480 -19.27 0.33 3.15
C ARG A 480 -20.07 1.03 2.07
N GLY A 481 -20.14 0.42 0.88
CA GLY A 481 -20.86 1.01 -0.24
C GLY A 481 -20.34 2.40 -0.56
N THR A 482 -21.24 3.37 -0.73
CA THR A 482 -20.90 4.74 -1.14
C THR A 482 -21.24 5.80 -0.07
N THR A 483 -21.78 5.39 1.07
CA THR A 483 -22.25 6.31 2.11
C THR A 483 -21.27 6.38 3.28
N PRO A 484 -20.81 7.58 3.69
CA PRO A 484 -19.91 7.70 4.82
C PRO A 484 -20.60 7.37 6.13
N VAL A 485 -19.85 6.79 7.07
CA VAL A 485 -20.26 6.68 8.46
C VAL A 485 -20.24 8.07 9.12
N PRO A 486 -20.97 8.27 10.25
CA PRO A 486 -20.96 9.56 10.97
C PRO A 486 -19.54 10.00 11.38
N VAL A 487 -19.24 11.29 11.20
CA VAL A 487 -17.92 11.89 11.46
C VAL A 487 -17.42 11.70 12.90
N LYS A 488 -18.31 11.49 13.86
CA LYS A 488 -17.94 11.19 15.26
C LYS A 488 -17.07 9.93 15.40
N TYR A 489 -17.08 9.06 14.41
CA TYR A 489 -16.27 7.84 14.37
C TYR A 489 -14.94 7.99 13.63
N ASP A 490 -14.60 9.21 13.17
CA ASP A 490 -13.41 9.43 12.37
C ASP A 490 -12.12 8.95 13.05
N GLY A 491 -12.01 9.15 14.37
CA GLY A 491 -10.87 8.70 15.17
C GLY A 491 -10.74 7.18 15.33
N GLN A 492 -11.82 6.42 15.12
CA GLN A 492 -11.82 4.96 15.18
C GLN A 492 -11.53 4.32 13.80
N ILE A 493 -11.54 5.10 12.73
CA ILE A 493 -11.12 4.63 11.41
C ILE A 493 -9.65 4.95 11.24
N LEU A 494 -8.80 3.93 11.45
CA LEU A 494 -7.36 4.07 11.47
C LEU A 494 -6.78 4.42 10.10
N GLY A 495 -7.48 4.06 9.03
CA GLY A 495 -7.03 4.31 7.67
C GLY A 495 -7.71 3.41 6.65
N GLY A 496 -6.95 3.03 5.62
CA GLY A 496 -7.45 2.13 4.59
C GLY A 496 -6.34 1.49 3.78
N SER A 497 -6.70 0.46 3.03
CA SER A 497 -5.79 -0.29 2.17
C SER A 497 -6.45 -0.56 0.83
N LEU A 498 -5.73 -0.30 -0.26
CA LEU A 498 -6.06 -0.88 -1.55
C LEU A 498 -5.71 -2.37 -1.49
N ALA A 499 -6.60 -3.26 -1.89
CA ALA A 499 -6.35 -4.69 -1.91
C ALA A 499 -6.32 -5.21 -3.35
N VAL A 500 -5.30 -6.00 -3.66
CA VAL A 500 -5.16 -6.73 -4.92
C VAL A 500 -5.48 -8.19 -4.65
N TRP A 501 -6.64 -8.64 -5.09
CA TRP A 501 -7.08 -10.03 -5.03
C TRP A 501 -6.86 -10.74 -6.35
N CYS A 502 -6.44 -11.98 -6.30
CA CYS A 502 -5.99 -12.72 -7.46
C CYS A 502 -6.88 -13.91 -7.83
N ASP A 503 -8.20 -13.78 -7.67
CA ASP A 503 -9.21 -14.83 -7.92
C ASP A 503 -9.04 -15.50 -9.28
N LEU A 504 -8.87 -14.73 -10.35
CA LEU A 504 -8.52 -15.23 -11.68
C LEU A 504 -7.05 -14.87 -11.99
N ALA A 505 -6.13 -15.52 -11.28
CA ALA A 505 -4.70 -15.24 -11.27
C ALA A 505 -4.04 -15.10 -12.66
N GLY A 506 -4.55 -15.84 -13.65
CA GLY A 506 -4.06 -15.83 -15.04
C GLY A 506 -4.57 -14.68 -15.90
N SER A 507 -5.51 -13.85 -15.42
CA SER A 507 -6.14 -12.78 -16.21
C SER A 507 -5.22 -11.61 -16.51
N GLN A 508 -4.20 -11.37 -15.66
CA GLN A 508 -3.21 -10.32 -15.85
C GLN A 508 -1.80 -10.83 -15.48
N THR A 509 -0.79 -10.30 -16.17
CA THR A 509 0.61 -10.41 -15.73
C THR A 509 0.87 -9.52 -14.53
N GLN A 510 1.97 -9.73 -13.79
CA GLN A 510 2.34 -8.86 -12.67
C GLN A 510 2.55 -7.39 -13.13
N ASP A 511 3.09 -7.15 -14.32
CA ASP A 511 3.28 -5.80 -14.87
C ASP A 511 1.95 -5.12 -15.22
N GLN A 512 0.97 -5.89 -15.71
CA GLN A 512 -0.37 -5.39 -15.95
C GLN A 512 -1.07 -5.02 -14.63
N VAL A 513 -0.86 -5.81 -13.57
CA VAL A 513 -1.35 -5.48 -12.23
C VAL A 513 -0.72 -4.16 -11.75
N ALA A 514 0.62 -4.02 -11.85
CA ALA A 514 1.31 -2.77 -11.47
C ALA A 514 0.75 -1.56 -12.22
N ALA A 515 0.56 -1.68 -13.53
CA ALA A 515 -0.03 -0.61 -14.36
C ALA A 515 -1.48 -0.31 -13.95
N GLY A 516 -2.27 -1.35 -13.64
CA GLY A 516 -3.69 -1.22 -13.27
C GLY A 516 -3.89 -0.51 -11.93
N ILE A 517 -3.07 -0.82 -10.92
CA ILE A 517 -3.17 -0.23 -9.59
C ILE A 517 -2.49 1.14 -9.48
N ARG A 518 -1.71 1.58 -10.46
CA ARG A 518 -0.91 2.81 -10.40
C ARG A 518 -1.74 4.05 -10.01
N MET A 519 -2.84 4.31 -10.68
CA MET A 519 -3.70 5.46 -10.37
C MET A 519 -4.60 5.24 -9.15
N PRO A 520 -5.20 4.07 -8.92
CA PRO A 520 -5.84 3.73 -7.65
C PRO A 520 -4.97 3.97 -6.43
N LEU A 521 -3.70 3.54 -6.40
CA LEU A 521 -2.77 3.78 -5.29
C LEU A 521 -2.58 5.27 -5.02
N ARG A 522 -2.29 6.07 -6.06
CA ARG A 522 -2.09 7.51 -5.92
C ARG A 522 -3.33 8.23 -5.37
N ALA A 523 -4.50 7.82 -5.83
CA ALA A 523 -5.76 8.38 -5.36
C ALA A 523 -6.06 7.96 -3.91
N THR A 524 -5.80 6.70 -3.56
CA THR A 524 -6.00 6.17 -2.20
C THR A 524 -5.12 6.91 -1.19
N VAL A 525 -3.82 7.03 -1.46
CA VAL A 525 -2.92 7.73 -0.54
C VAL A 525 -3.25 9.21 -0.43
N GLN A 526 -3.65 9.88 -1.52
CA GLN A 526 -4.11 11.27 -1.47
C GLN A 526 -5.28 11.43 -0.50
N LYS A 527 -6.23 10.50 -0.51
CA LYS A 527 -7.42 10.56 0.36
C LYS A 527 -7.15 10.10 1.80
N LEU A 528 -6.13 9.29 2.02
CA LEU A 528 -5.68 8.90 3.37
C LEU A 528 -4.79 9.98 4.00
N TRP A 529 -4.05 10.72 3.17
CA TRP A 529 -3.20 11.83 3.60
C TRP A 529 -4.01 13.09 3.88
N ASP A 530 -4.90 13.44 2.94
CA ASP A 530 -5.86 14.53 3.06
C ASP A 530 -7.24 14.09 2.53
N PRO A 531 -8.21 13.78 3.42
CA PRO A 531 -9.55 13.34 3.03
C PRO A 531 -10.43 14.46 2.47
N GLY A 532 -9.99 15.71 2.56
CA GLY A 532 -10.70 16.88 2.06
C GLY A 532 -10.98 16.81 0.56
N LYS A 533 -11.69 17.83 0.06
CA LYS A 533 -11.88 17.98 -1.37
C LYS A 533 -10.53 18.30 -2.02
N PRO A 534 -10.06 17.48 -2.98
CA PRO A 534 -8.78 17.76 -3.63
C PRO A 534 -8.76 19.11 -4.35
N ALA A 535 -7.62 19.82 -4.28
CA ALA A 535 -7.44 21.12 -4.92
C ALA A 535 -7.29 21.02 -6.45
N LEU A 536 -6.74 19.91 -6.95
CA LEU A 536 -6.57 19.68 -8.40
C LEU A 536 -7.80 19.01 -8.98
N SER A 537 -8.11 19.31 -10.26
CA SER A 537 -9.01 18.48 -11.04
C SER A 537 -8.40 17.08 -11.25
N TRP A 538 -9.22 16.06 -11.51
CA TRP A 538 -8.71 14.73 -11.87
C TRP A 538 -7.73 14.78 -13.05
N ALA A 539 -8.04 15.57 -14.09
CA ALA A 539 -7.18 15.70 -15.24
C ALA A 539 -5.79 16.28 -14.89
N ASP A 540 -5.73 17.25 -13.98
CA ASP A 540 -4.46 17.85 -13.55
C ASP A 540 -3.73 16.96 -12.55
N PHE A 541 -4.43 16.21 -11.69
CA PHE A 541 -3.87 15.17 -10.84
C PHE A 541 -3.21 14.06 -11.67
N LYS A 542 -3.88 13.62 -12.74
CA LYS A 542 -3.31 12.63 -13.66
C LYS A 542 -2.03 13.13 -14.34
N LYS A 543 -2.05 14.39 -14.87
CA LYS A 543 -0.84 15.02 -15.45
C LYS A 543 0.29 15.11 -14.42
N LEU A 544 -0.03 15.41 -13.17
CA LEU A 544 0.96 15.42 -12.09
C LEU A 544 1.53 14.02 -11.85
N ALA A 545 0.67 13.01 -11.75
CA ALA A 545 1.08 11.61 -11.60
C ALA A 545 1.99 11.13 -12.75
N ASP A 546 1.64 11.49 -13.99
CA ASP A 546 2.43 11.14 -15.18
C ASP A 546 3.81 11.85 -15.20
N ARG A 547 3.92 13.02 -14.60
CA ARG A 547 5.19 13.76 -14.47
C ARG A 547 6.08 13.22 -13.36
N LEU A 548 5.50 12.69 -12.30
CA LEU A 548 6.24 12.17 -11.15
C LEU A 548 6.75 10.74 -11.35
N GLY A 549 6.20 9.98 -12.30
CA GLY A 549 6.59 8.61 -12.65
C GLY A 549 5.57 7.57 -12.23
#